data_b95aef39c18bc1a9453a8b5db9b3daa3
#
_entry.id   b95aef39c18bc1a9453a8b5db9b3daa3
#
_cell.length_a   1.000
_cell.length_b   1.000
_cell.length_c   1.000
_cell.angle_alpha   90.00
_cell.angle_beta   90.00
_cell.angle_gamma   90.00
#
_symmetry.space_group_name_H-M   'P 1'
#
loop_
_entity.id
_entity.type
_entity.pdbx_description
1 polymer ?
#
loop_
_entity_poly.entity_id
_entity_poly.type
_entity_poly.pdbx_seq_one_letter_code
_entity_poly.pdbx_strand_id
1 'polypeptide(L)'
;MVCIAYLFRYEEKVKKDVLSRAQSMGMQDYIFRVIVPEVKKNEVVRGQEQKVDEKVFPGYVLVEMVMTDESWFVVRNTPNVTGFVGSHGGGSKPSPLYDDEIKRILADQNKEAAPQSYDFEVGETVTITEGPFKNMEGKINSIQTDKEKLLVSIDMFGRETNAELDFTQVKKFEA
;
A
#
# COMPACT_ATOMS: atom_id res chain seq x y z
N MET A 1 -6.00 5.46 17.59
CA MET A 1 -6.38 4.33 16.71
C MET A 1 -5.58 3.10 17.14
N VAL A 2 -6.15 1.92 17.07
CA VAL A 2 -5.49 0.68 17.48
C VAL A 2 -5.47 -0.29 16.31
N CYS A 3 -4.37 -0.99 16.10
CA CYS A 3 -4.24 -1.98 15.05
C CYS A 3 -4.58 -3.39 15.59
N ILE A 4 -5.39 -4.14 14.87
CA ILE A 4 -5.69 -5.54 15.19
C ILE A 4 -5.21 -6.47 14.08
N ALA A 5 -4.72 -7.64 14.48
CA ALA A 5 -4.38 -8.70 13.56
C ALA A 5 -5.56 -9.65 13.36
N TYR A 6 -5.76 -10.15 12.18
CA TYR A 6 -6.79 -11.12 11.84
C TYR A 6 -6.25 -12.17 10.84
N LEU A 7 -7.07 -13.17 10.55
CA LEU A 7 -6.70 -14.19 9.57
C LEU A 7 -6.82 -13.65 8.13
N PHE A 8 -5.86 -13.99 7.31
CA PHE A 8 -5.79 -13.59 5.90
C PHE A 8 -7.10 -13.84 5.13
N ARG A 9 -7.53 -12.86 4.34
CA ARG A 9 -8.76 -12.83 3.52
C ARG A 9 -10.09 -12.61 4.25
N TYR A 10 -10.07 -12.28 5.54
CA TYR A 10 -11.31 -12.03 6.30
C TYR A 10 -11.50 -10.56 6.69
N GLU A 11 -10.75 -9.65 6.07
CA GLU A 11 -10.68 -8.22 6.42
C GLU A 11 -12.07 -7.58 6.41
N GLU A 12 -12.77 -7.69 5.30
CA GLU A 12 -14.11 -7.12 5.16
C GLU A 12 -15.12 -7.78 6.09
N LYS A 13 -14.96 -9.08 6.33
CA LYS A 13 -15.80 -9.78 7.29
C LYS A 13 -15.53 -9.32 8.71
N VAL A 14 -14.27 -9.19 9.11
CA VAL A 14 -13.89 -8.68 10.43
C VAL A 14 -14.40 -7.26 10.63
N LYS A 15 -14.29 -6.40 9.63
CA LYS A 15 -14.85 -5.04 9.65
C LYS A 15 -16.35 -5.06 9.94
N LYS A 16 -17.12 -5.85 9.20
CA LYS A 16 -18.56 -5.99 9.41
C LYS A 16 -18.88 -6.58 10.78
N ASP A 17 -18.18 -7.62 11.19
CA ASP A 17 -18.43 -8.32 12.44
C ASP A 17 -18.13 -7.44 13.65
N VAL A 18 -17.02 -6.66 13.62
CA VAL A 18 -16.69 -5.71 14.68
C VAL A 18 -17.74 -4.62 14.81
N LEU A 19 -18.15 -4.01 13.68
CA LEU A 19 -19.17 -2.96 13.67
C LEU A 19 -20.53 -3.48 14.12
N SER A 20 -20.91 -4.66 13.65
CA SER A 20 -22.18 -5.32 14.02
C SER A 20 -22.23 -5.65 15.52
N ARG A 21 -21.12 -6.14 16.08
CA ARG A 21 -21.01 -6.40 17.53
C ARG A 21 -21.00 -5.11 18.35
N ALA A 22 -20.30 -4.09 17.89
CA ALA A 22 -20.33 -2.77 18.53
C ALA A 22 -21.74 -2.23 18.60
N GLN A 23 -22.53 -2.39 17.53
CA GLN A 23 -23.92 -1.99 17.49
C GLN A 23 -24.80 -2.84 18.43
N SER A 24 -24.67 -4.16 18.39
CA SER A 24 -25.49 -5.06 19.21
C SER A 24 -25.23 -4.94 20.72
N MET A 25 -24.01 -4.53 21.09
CA MET A 25 -23.60 -4.36 22.49
C MET A 25 -23.63 -2.90 22.96
N GLY A 26 -24.15 -1.97 22.15
CA GLY A 26 -24.24 -0.55 22.50
C GLY A 26 -22.89 0.17 22.63
N MET A 27 -21.86 -0.33 21.93
CA MET A 27 -20.49 0.21 21.97
C MET A 27 -20.15 1.17 20.83
N GLN A 28 -21.15 1.70 20.13
CA GLN A 28 -20.98 2.63 19.00
C GLN A 28 -20.28 3.94 19.40
N ASP A 29 -20.46 4.36 20.65
CA ASP A 29 -19.80 5.57 21.19
C ASP A 29 -18.32 5.32 21.54
N TYR A 30 -17.88 4.06 21.54
CA TYR A 30 -16.52 3.66 21.83
C TYR A 30 -15.77 3.10 20.63
N ILE A 31 -16.49 2.44 19.72
CA ILE A 31 -15.91 1.89 18.47
C ILE A 31 -16.50 2.69 17.31
N PHE A 32 -15.71 3.60 16.75
CA PHE A 32 -16.19 4.58 15.76
C PHE A 32 -16.15 4.02 14.35
N ARG A 33 -15.03 3.43 13.95
CA ARG A 33 -14.87 2.89 12.59
C ARG A 33 -13.78 1.84 12.53
N VAL A 34 -13.88 1.02 11.49
CA VAL A 34 -12.89 -0.01 11.16
C VAL A 34 -12.43 0.24 9.73
N ILE A 35 -11.13 0.33 9.55
CA ILE A 35 -10.49 0.63 8.27
C ILE A 35 -9.63 -0.56 7.85
N VAL A 36 -9.85 -1.03 6.63
CA VAL A 36 -8.95 -1.97 5.95
C VAL A 36 -7.99 -1.13 5.10
N PRO A 37 -6.68 -1.14 5.40
CA PRO A 37 -5.72 -0.34 4.65
C PRO A 37 -5.49 -0.96 3.26
N GLU A 38 -6.04 -0.31 2.24
CA GLU A 38 -5.96 -0.72 0.84
C GLU A 38 -5.41 0.42 -0.02
N VAL A 39 -4.61 0.10 -1.02
CA VAL A 39 -4.16 1.04 -2.05
C VAL A 39 -4.74 0.60 -3.38
N LYS A 40 -5.27 1.53 -4.13
CA LYS A 40 -5.73 1.26 -5.49
C LYS A 40 -4.54 1.22 -6.43
N LYS A 41 -4.30 0.07 -7.01
CA LYS A 41 -3.25 -0.14 -8.00
C LYS A 41 -3.88 -0.39 -9.36
N ASN A 42 -3.35 0.24 -10.38
CA ASN A 42 -3.75 -0.07 -11.74
C ASN A 42 -2.99 -1.33 -12.18
N GLU A 43 -3.70 -2.39 -12.43
CA GLU A 43 -3.13 -3.63 -12.96
C GLU A 43 -3.69 -3.90 -14.36
N VAL A 44 -2.81 -4.24 -15.28
CA VAL A 44 -3.23 -4.60 -16.64
C VAL A 44 -3.49 -6.10 -16.68
N VAL A 45 -4.77 -6.47 -16.64
CA VAL A 45 -5.21 -7.86 -16.77
C VAL A 45 -5.80 -8.07 -18.16
N ARG A 46 -5.19 -8.96 -18.94
CA ARG A 46 -5.64 -9.31 -20.31
C ARG A 46 -5.74 -8.11 -21.27
N GLY A 47 -4.83 -7.14 -21.12
CA GLY A 47 -4.80 -5.96 -22.00
C GLY A 47 -5.83 -4.87 -21.66
N GLN A 48 -6.49 -4.98 -20.51
CA GLN A 48 -7.38 -3.94 -19.98
C GLN A 48 -6.84 -3.45 -18.64
N GLU A 49 -6.78 -2.15 -18.47
CA GLU A 49 -6.48 -1.55 -17.18
C GLU A 49 -7.64 -1.77 -16.22
N GLN A 50 -7.37 -2.46 -15.13
CA GLN A 50 -8.32 -2.64 -14.03
C GLN A 50 -7.73 -2.05 -12.76
N LYS A 51 -8.54 -1.28 -12.03
CA LYS A 51 -8.20 -0.84 -10.70
C LYS A 51 -8.38 -2.02 -9.74
N VAL A 52 -7.28 -2.49 -9.17
CA VAL A 52 -7.28 -3.56 -8.17
C VAL A 52 -6.95 -2.94 -6.82
N ASP A 53 -7.75 -3.27 -5.82
CA ASP A 53 -7.47 -2.87 -4.46
C ASP A 53 -6.41 -3.81 -3.87
N GLU A 54 -5.19 -3.29 -3.69
CA GLU A 54 -4.08 -4.00 -3.06
C GLU A 54 -4.01 -3.62 -1.58
N LYS A 55 -3.97 -4.61 -0.70
CA LYS A 55 -3.89 -4.39 0.74
C LYS A 55 -2.47 -3.99 1.11
N VAL A 56 -2.32 -2.83 1.73
CA VAL A 56 -1.02 -2.30 2.19
C VAL A 56 -0.44 -3.21 3.27
N PHE A 57 -1.29 -3.65 4.18
CA PHE A 57 -0.94 -4.57 5.25
C PHE A 57 -1.93 -5.74 5.26
N PRO A 58 -1.70 -6.78 4.43
CA PRO A 58 -2.57 -7.96 4.43
C PRO A 58 -2.51 -8.63 5.81
N GLY A 59 -3.68 -8.94 6.35
CA GLY A 59 -3.81 -9.53 7.69
C GLY A 59 -4.00 -8.51 8.81
N TYR A 60 -4.13 -7.21 8.51
CA TYR A 60 -4.30 -6.16 9.52
C TYR A 60 -5.50 -5.27 9.23
N VAL A 61 -6.19 -4.90 10.30
CA VAL A 61 -7.32 -3.98 10.27
C VAL A 61 -7.06 -2.89 11.32
N LEU A 62 -7.34 -1.65 10.97
CA LEU A 62 -7.25 -0.51 11.89
C LEU A 62 -8.61 -0.25 12.50
N VAL A 63 -8.66 -0.14 13.83
CA VAL A 63 -9.88 0.20 14.54
C VAL A 63 -9.69 1.53 15.26
N GLU A 64 -10.56 2.47 14.96
CA GLU A 64 -10.64 3.73 15.69
C GLU A 64 -11.63 3.54 16.84
N MET A 65 -11.11 3.52 18.07
CA MET A 65 -11.89 3.24 19.25
C MET A 65 -11.33 3.92 20.49
N VAL A 66 -12.19 4.14 21.47
CA VAL A 66 -11.76 4.42 22.84
C VAL A 66 -11.50 3.10 23.55
N MET A 67 -10.30 2.93 24.07
CA MET A 67 -9.87 1.69 24.72
C MET A 67 -10.42 1.60 26.14
N THR A 68 -11.49 0.84 26.30
CA THR A 68 -12.05 0.42 27.58
C THR A 68 -11.97 -1.10 27.70
N ASP A 69 -12.27 -1.65 28.87
CA ASP A 69 -12.30 -3.12 29.03
C ASP A 69 -13.40 -3.75 28.19
N GLU A 70 -14.55 -3.09 28.09
CA GLU A 70 -15.68 -3.55 27.29
C GLU A 70 -15.39 -3.46 25.79
N SER A 71 -14.89 -2.33 25.31
CA SER A 71 -14.57 -2.16 23.89
C SER A 71 -13.43 -3.09 23.43
N TRP A 72 -12.41 -3.27 24.29
CA TRP A 72 -11.35 -4.24 24.08
C TRP A 72 -11.91 -5.66 23.97
N PHE A 73 -12.80 -6.04 24.87
CA PHE A 73 -13.42 -7.36 24.89
C PHE A 73 -14.27 -7.62 23.63
N VAL A 74 -15.05 -6.64 23.18
CA VAL A 74 -15.88 -6.75 21.98
C VAL A 74 -15.02 -7.03 20.74
N VAL A 75 -13.98 -6.25 20.54
CA VAL A 75 -13.09 -6.40 19.37
C VAL A 75 -12.28 -7.70 19.45
N ARG A 76 -11.70 -7.98 20.63
CA ARG A 76 -10.87 -9.16 20.84
C ARG A 76 -11.61 -10.48 20.61
N ASN A 77 -12.88 -10.54 20.99
CA ASN A 77 -13.72 -11.73 20.85
C ASN A 77 -14.54 -11.76 19.55
N THR A 78 -14.29 -10.86 18.64
CA THR A 78 -14.89 -10.92 17.30
C THR A 78 -14.30 -12.10 16.52
N PRO A 79 -15.12 -12.89 15.80
CA PRO A 79 -14.65 -14.00 14.99
C PRO A 79 -13.57 -13.56 13.99
N ASN A 80 -12.56 -14.40 13.82
CA ASN A 80 -11.41 -14.18 12.96
C ASN A 80 -10.43 -13.07 13.41
N VAL A 81 -10.64 -12.46 14.57
CA VAL A 81 -9.67 -11.57 15.21
C VAL A 81 -8.72 -12.40 16.06
N THR A 82 -7.43 -12.38 15.75
CA THR A 82 -6.40 -13.10 16.49
C THR A 82 -5.93 -12.34 17.73
N GLY A 83 -6.02 -11.03 17.70
CA GLY A 83 -5.63 -10.15 18.80
C GLY A 83 -5.20 -8.78 18.32
N PHE A 84 -4.77 -7.97 19.25
CA PHE A 84 -4.21 -6.65 18.96
C PHE A 84 -2.70 -6.73 18.76
N VAL A 85 -2.20 -5.98 17.78
CA VAL A 85 -0.76 -5.82 17.59
C VAL A 85 -0.19 -4.98 18.72
N GLY A 86 0.97 -5.41 19.26
CA GLY A 86 1.61 -4.72 20.38
C GLY A 86 1.05 -5.05 21.76
N SER A 87 0.08 -5.95 21.87
CA SER A 87 -0.29 -6.51 23.16
C SER A 87 0.69 -7.61 23.56
N HIS A 88 1.29 -7.49 24.73
CA HIS A 88 2.32 -8.41 25.21
C HIS A 88 1.75 -9.69 25.88
N GLY A 89 0.62 -10.19 25.38
CA GLY A 89 -0.04 -11.37 25.91
C GLY A 89 -0.84 -11.13 27.21
N GLY A 90 -1.60 -12.14 27.64
CA GLY A 90 -2.26 -12.13 28.97
C GLY A 90 -3.34 -11.08 29.21
N GLY A 91 -3.95 -10.53 28.15
CA GLY A 91 -5.04 -9.56 28.31
C GLY A 91 -4.59 -8.10 28.48
N SER A 92 -3.32 -7.79 28.21
CA SER A 92 -2.84 -6.42 28.23
C SER A 92 -3.43 -5.60 27.07
N LYS A 93 -3.83 -4.36 27.37
CA LYS A 93 -4.30 -3.43 26.35
C LYS A 93 -3.14 -3.07 25.43
N PRO A 94 -3.37 -3.01 24.10
CA PRO A 94 -2.35 -2.62 23.14
C PRO A 94 -2.03 -1.12 23.28
N SER A 95 -0.83 -0.76 22.89
CA SER A 95 -0.48 0.64 22.70
C SER A 95 -1.18 1.21 21.47
N PRO A 96 -1.76 2.41 21.54
CA PRO A 96 -2.35 3.04 20.38
C PRO A 96 -1.26 3.39 19.35
N LEU A 97 -1.64 3.37 18.09
CA LEU A 97 -0.80 3.91 17.03
C LEU A 97 -0.68 5.43 17.17
N TYR A 98 0.48 5.96 16.88
CA TYR A 98 0.70 7.40 16.85
C TYR A 98 0.03 8.03 15.63
N ASP A 99 -0.38 9.29 15.77
CA ASP A 99 -1.05 10.03 14.69
C ASP A 99 -0.24 10.08 13.40
N ASP A 100 1.08 10.14 13.50
CA ASP A 100 1.98 10.13 12.35
C ASP A 100 2.01 8.78 11.62
N GLU A 101 1.92 7.68 12.36
CA GLU A 101 1.81 6.34 11.78
C GLU A 101 0.49 6.16 11.06
N ILE A 102 -0.60 6.62 11.68
CA ILE A 102 -1.93 6.60 11.09
C ILE A 102 -1.98 7.44 9.81
N LYS A 103 -1.42 8.65 9.85
CA LYS A 103 -1.35 9.54 8.68
C LYS A 103 -0.58 8.90 7.53
N ARG A 104 0.52 8.22 7.81
CA ARG A 104 1.28 7.49 6.78
C ARG A 104 0.46 6.37 6.16
N ILE A 105 -0.17 5.53 6.98
CA ILE A 105 -1.02 4.43 6.52
C ILE A 105 -2.21 4.94 5.70
N LEU A 106 -2.86 6.01 6.15
CA LEU A 106 -4.01 6.62 5.46
C LEU A 106 -3.60 7.45 4.23
N ALA A 107 -2.40 8.06 4.26
CA ALA A 107 -1.86 8.77 3.10
C ALA A 107 -1.55 7.80 1.95
N ASP A 108 -1.11 6.59 2.28
CA ASP A 108 -0.93 5.53 1.29
C ASP A 108 -2.27 5.04 0.71
N GLN A 109 -3.37 5.13 1.46
CA GLN A 109 -4.72 4.89 0.92
C GLN A 109 -5.21 6.00 -0.02
N ASN A 110 -4.86 7.25 0.27
CA ASN A 110 -5.21 8.42 -0.54
C ASN A 110 -4.22 8.67 -1.70
N LYS A 111 -3.08 8.04 -1.66
CA LYS A 111 -2.37 7.76 -2.88
C LYS A 111 -3.23 6.67 -3.59
N GLU A 112 -4.28 7.11 -4.36
CA GLU A 112 -4.32 6.61 -5.71
C GLU A 112 -2.83 6.57 -6.05
N ALA A 113 -2.28 5.38 -6.36
CA ALA A 113 -0.99 5.38 -7.04
C ALA A 113 -1.22 6.42 -8.13
N ALA A 114 -0.88 7.66 -7.81
CA ALA A 114 -0.85 8.70 -8.81
C ALA A 114 -0.06 7.97 -9.87
N PRO A 115 -0.56 7.83 -11.10
CA PRO A 115 0.33 7.45 -12.14
C PRO A 115 1.49 8.36 -11.80
N GLN A 116 2.59 7.77 -11.31
CA GLN A 116 3.77 8.57 -11.27
C GLN A 116 3.79 9.00 -12.71
N SER A 117 3.27 10.20 -12.95
CA SER A 117 3.43 10.82 -14.24
C SER A 117 4.92 10.94 -14.31
N TYR A 118 5.51 9.83 -14.75
CA TYR A 118 6.86 9.85 -15.21
C TYR A 118 6.74 10.73 -16.43
N ASP A 119 6.87 12.05 -16.21
CA ASP A 119 7.00 13.03 -17.27
C ASP A 119 8.32 12.80 -17.98
N PHE A 120 8.47 11.59 -18.52
CA PHE A 120 9.57 11.24 -19.38
C PHE A 120 9.22 11.67 -20.80
N GLU A 121 10.10 12.43 -21.39
CA GLU A 121 9.99 12.80 -22.81
C GLU A 121 10.94 11.95 -23.64
N VAL A 122 10.51 11.63 -24.87
CA VAL A 122 11.39 10.97 -25.83
C VAL A 122 12.57 11.90 -26.13
N GLY A 123 13.78 11.38 -25.95
CA GLY A 123 15.01 12.14 -26.10
C GLY A 123 15.60 12.66 -24.77
N GLU A 124 14.91 12.46 -23.66
CA GLU A 124 15.41 12.82 -22.34
C GLU A 124 16.48 11.82 -21.85
N THR A 125 17.47 12.32 -21.13
CA THR A 125 18.49 11.47 -20.51
C THR A 125 18.02 11.03 -19.15
N VAL A 126 18.13 9.74 -18.87
CA VAL A 126 17.76 9.12 -17.60
C VAL A 126 18.91 8.31 -17.03
N THR A 127 18.94 8.22 -15.71
CA THR A 127 19.89 7.35 -14.99
C THR A 127 19.16 6.08 -14.56
N ILE A 128 19.77 4.93 -14.83
CA ILE A 128 19.22 3.63 -14.46
C ILE A 128 19.58 3.35 -13.00
N THR A 129 18.56 3.06 -12.18
CA THR A 129 18.72 2.85 -10.73
C THR A 129 18.78 1.38 -10.35
N GLU A 130 18.22 0.50 -11.17
CA GLU A 130 18.16 -0.92 -10.91
C GLU A 130 18.45 -1.77 -12.16
N GLY A 131 18.83 -3.01 -11.96
CA GLY A 131 19.08 -3.98 -13.01
C GLY A 131 20.55 -4.07 -13.45
N PRO A 132 20.82 -4.76 -14.55
CA PRO A 132 22.19 -5.00 -15.05
C PRO A 132 22.91 -3.72 -15.51
N PHE A 133 22.16 -2.65 -15.77
CA PHE A 133 22.66 -1.35 -16.24
C PHE A 133 22.64 -0.27 -15.16
N LYS A 134 22.58 -0.68 -13.90
CA LYS A 134 22.53 0.24 -12.75
C LYS A 134 23.69 1.26 -12.80
N ASN A 135 23.36 2.52 -12.52
CA ASN A 135 24.26 3.69 -12.57
C ASN A 135 24.77 4.04 -13.98
N MET A 136 24.13 3.53 -15.01
CA MET A 136 24.42 3.98 -16.38
C MET A 136 23.39 5.03 -16.81
N GLU A 137 23.82 5.92 -17.68
CA GLU A 137 22.97 6.92 -18.30
C GLU A 137 22.50 6.41 -19.65
N GLY A 138 21.25 6.69 -19.97
CA GLY A 138 20.67 6.32 -21.23
C GLY A 138 19.70 7.38 -21.72
N LYS A 139 19.49 7.42 -23.02
CA LYS A 139 18.55 8.34 -23.67
C LYS A 139 17.27 7.60 -24.03
N ILE A 140 16.12 8.18 -23.69
CA ILE A 140 14.82 7.59 -24.01
C ILE A 140 14.57 7.65 -25.50
N ASN A 141 14.45 6.50 -26.12
CA ASN A 141 14.12 6.35 -27.54
C ASN A 141 12.62 6.26 -27.78
N SER A 142 11.91 5.57 -26.90
CA SER A 142 10.46 5.38 -27.00
C SER A 142 9.86 5.12 -25.63
N ILE A 143 8.62 5.55 -25.45
CA ILE A 143 7.85 5.36 -24.22
C ILE A 143 6.66 4.46 -24.54
N GLN A 144 6.60 3.30 -23.93
CA GLN A 144 5.48 2.37 -24.02
C GLN A 144 4.60 2.51 -22.78
N THR A 145 3.72 3.49 -22.80
CA THR A 145 2.79 3.80 -21.70
C THR A 145 1.88 2.61 -21.37
N ASP A 146 1.50 1.83 -22.37
CA ASP A 146 0.62 0.66 -22.20
C ASP A 146 1.25 -0.46 -21.38
N LYS A 147 2.58 -0.51 -21.33
CA LYS A 147 3.35 -1.55 -20.63
C LYS A 147 4.17 -1.00 -19.46
N GLU A 148 4.06 0.30 -19.19
CA GLU A 148 4.90 1.03 -18.22
C GLU A 148 6.40 0.80 -18.42
N LYS A 149 6.83 0.74 -19.69
CA LYS A 149 8.21 0.48 -20.10
C LYS A 149 8.77 1.60 -20.95
N LEU A 150 10.07 1.82 -20.78
CA LEU A 150 10.87 2.74 -21.58
C LEU A 150 11.87 1.94 -22.43
N LEU A 151 11.97 2.31 -23.69
CA LEU A 151 13.09 1.89 -24.51
C LEU A 151 14.19 2.92 -24.38
N VAL A 152 15.24 2.58 -23.67
CA VAL A 152 16.37 3.46 -23.37
C VAL A 152 17.59 3.02 -24.19
N SER A 153 18.17 3.93 -24.94
CA SER A 153 19.46 3.72 -25.62
C SER A 153 20.60 4.01 -24.64
N ILE A 154 21.40 2.99 -24.37
CA ILE A 154 22.55 3.06 -23.47
C ILE A 154 23.82 2.94 -24.35
N ASP A 155 24.77 3.85 -24.18
CA ASP A 155 26.09 3.72 -24.82
C ASP A 155 26.97 2.78 -23.98
N MET A 156 27.26 1.63 -24.56
CA MET A 156 28.20 0.66 -24.00
C MET A 156 29.40 0.50 -24.92
N PHE A 157 30.54 0.96 -24.50
CA PHE A 157 31.80 0.80 -25.26
C PHE A 157 31.76 1.35 -26.69
N GLY A 158 31.07 2.48 -26.89
CA GLY A 158 30.93 3.11 -28.19
C GLY A 158 29.89 2.43 -29.11
N ARG A 159 28.99 1.64 -28.53
CA ARG A 159 27.84 1.04 -29.22
C ARG A 159 26.55 1.38 -28.49
N GLU A 160 25.60 1.91 -29.21
CA GLU A 160 24.27 2.14 -28.69
C GLU A 160 23.52 0.80 -28.58
N THR A 161 23.08 0.48 -27.38
CA THR A 161 22.28 -0.71 -27.09
C THR A 161 20.93 -0.27 -26.54
N ASN A 162 19.85 -0.70 -27.15
CA ASN A 162 18.51 -0.42 -26.66
C ASN A 162 18.16 -1.43 -25.55
N ALA A 163 17.84 -0.92 -24.37
CA ALA A 163 17.36 -1.70 -23.22
C ALA A 163 15.91 -1.33 -22.92
N GLU A 164 15.10 -2.34 -22.69
CA GLU A 164 13.72 -2.18 -22.24
C GLU A 164 13.73 -2.18 -20.70
N LEU A 165 13.31 -1.05 -20.10
CA LEU A 165 13.36 -0.81 -18.67
C LEU A 165 11.97 -0.39 -18.17
N ASP A 166 11.62 -0.79 -16.95
CA ASP A 166 10.40 -0.34 -16.30
C ASP A 166 10.56 1.11 -15.80
N PHE A 167 9.48 1.87 -15.74
CA PHE A 167 9.49 3.25 -15.27
C PHE A 167 10.10 3.39 -13.87
N THR A 168 9.96 2.38 -13.03
CA THR A 168 10.50 2.34 -11.67
C THR A 168 12.02 2.17 -11.61
N GLN A 169 12.64 1.68 -12.70
CA GLN A 169 14.07 1.38 -12.78
C GLN A 169 14.92 2.56 -13.26
N VAL A 170 14.28 3.68 -13.61
CA VAL A 170 14.95 4.87 -14.13
C VAL A 170 14.56 6.12 -13.35
N LYS A 171 15.48 7.07 -13.26
CA LYS A 171 15.24 8.42 -12.72
C LYS A 171 15.66 9.46 -13.75
N LYS A 172 15.00 10.61 -13.74
CA LYS A 172 15.47 11.77 -14.52
C LYS A 172 16.90 12.10 -14.10
N PHE A 173 17.73 12.36 -15.09
CA PHE A 173 19.06 12.87 -14.83
C PHE A 173 18.94 14.31 -14.32
N GLU A 174 19.21 14.49 -13.02
CA GLU A 174 19.38 15.81 -12.44
C GLU A 174 20.85 16.18 -12.59
N ALA A 175 21.09 17.14 -13.45
CA ALA A 175 22.43 17.69 -13.66
C ALA A 175 22.86 18.53 -12.44
#